data_6fd83e9c6e40714efedafca0c7bf1d5f
#
_entry.id   6fd83e9c6e40714efedafca0c7bf1d5f
#
_cell.length_a   1.000
_cell.length_b   1.000
_cell.length_c   1.000
_cell.angle_alpha   90.00
_cell.angle_beta   90.00
_cell.angle_gamma   90.00
#
_symmetry.space_group_name_H-M   'P 1'
#
loop_
_entity.id
_entity.type
_entity.pdbx_description
1 polymer ?
#
loop_
_entity_poly.entity_id
_entity_poly.type
_entity_poly.pdbx_seq_one_letter_code
_entity_poly.pdbx_strand_id
1 'polypeptide(L)'
;AHKMSLTYPLSIPSTPGFRSISWTRRSVVGANFSPFTGQRQVYAWPGQWWEVQVSLPPMKSETAEPWVAFLTGLNGQEGTFLLGDSIRKVPRGVGTGTPLVNGGGQSGYDLVTDGWTAGQTGILKAGDWIQLGTGSSSRLHKVMVDADSNGSGQATLTIWPALRSSPSDNAAITVNNTKGVFALAGNESGWDVDSSKIYGLSFAAREVLT
;
A
#
# COMPACT_ATOMS: atom_id res chain seq x y z
N ALA A 1 13.24 19.69 20.36
CA ALA A 1 13.03 19.62 18.91
C ALA A 1 11.74 20.37 18.56
N HIS A 2 11.82 21.34 17.64
CA HIS A 2 10.62 22.01 17.12
C HIS A 2 9.97 21.06 16.11
N LYS A 3 8.77 20.57 16.43
CA LYS A 3 7.97 19.73 15.55
C LYS A 3 7.00 20.61 14.78
N MET A 4 6.87 20.40 13.47
CA MET A 4 5.82 21.07 12.70
C MET A 4 4.43 20.69 13.25
N SER A 5 3.50 21.66 13.29
CA SER A 5 2.12 21.42 13.78
C SER A 5 1.25 20.77 12.70
N LEU A 6 1.76 19.69 12.08
CA LEU A 6 1.02 18.90 11.10
C LEU A 6 0.60 17.57 11.71
N THR A 7 -0.61 17.12 11.36
CA THR A 7 -1.13 15.81 11.80
C THR A 7 -0.89 14.79 10.71
N TYR A 8 -0.10 13.77 11.03
CA TYR A 8 0.20 12.65 10.11
C TYR A 8 -0.75 11.46 10.35
N PRO A 9 -1.03 10.68 9.31
CA PRO A 9 -0.56 10.79 7.93
C PRO A 9 -1.25 11.90 7.15
N LEU A 10 -0.47 12.60 6.29
CA LEU A 10 -1.02 13.61 5.39
C LEU A 10 -1.83 12.99 4.25
N SER A 11 -2.77 13.76 3.74
CA SER A 11 -3.45 13.43 2.48
C SER A 11 -2.66 13.95 1.30
N ILE A 12 -2.51 13.14 0.27
CA ILE A 12 -1.87 13.54 -0.99
C ILE A 12 -2.78 14.56 -1.71
N PRO A 13 -2.22 15.63 -2.32
CA PRO A 13 -2.98 16.52 -3.20
C PRO A 13 -3.65 15.73 -4.33
N SER A 14 -4.90 16.08 -4.63
CA SER A 14 -5.71 15.33 -5.60
C SER A 14 -5.47 15.74 -7.06
N THR A 15 -4.89 16.91 -7.28
CA THR A 15 -4.65 17.53 -8.60
C THR A 15 -3.20 17.97 -8.73
N PRO A 16 -2.56 17.68 -9.88
CA PRO A 16 -3.00 16.75 -10.90
C PRO A 16 -2.86 15.29 -10.42
N GLY A 17 -3.49 14.38 -11.12
CA GLY A 17 -3.22 12.95 -10.91
C GLY A 17 -1.78 12.58 -11.27
N PHE A 18 -1.33 11.40 -10.86
CA PHE A 18 0.01 10.90 -11.19
C PHE A 18 0.15 10.67 -12.70
N ARG A 19 1.28 11.11 -13.26
CA ARG A 19 1.70 10.72 -14.61
C ARG A 19 2.06 9.24 -14.66
N SER A 20 2.81 8.79 -13.67
CA SER A 20 3.18 7.39 -13.50
C SER A 20 3.37 7.04 -12.04
N ILE A 21 3.07 5.80 -11.70
CA ILE A 21 3.34 5.20 -10.40
C ILE A 21 3.94 3.82 -10.65
N SER A 22 5.09 3.55 -10.04
CA SER A 22 5.79 2.27 -10.12
C SER A 22 5.83 1.64 -8.75
N TRP A 23 5.33 0.42 -8.65
CA TRP A 23 5.28 -0.38 -7.43
C TRP A 23 6.38 -1.43 -7.42
N THR A 24 7.18 -1.43 -6.38
CA THR A 24 8.22 -2.43 -6.14
C THR A 24 7.93 -3.17 -4.84
N ARG A 25 7.84 -4.48 -4.91
CA ARG A 25 7.79 -5.33 -3.71
C ARG A 25 9.19 -5.62 -3.21
N ARG A 26 9.39 -5.59 -1.90
CA ARG A 26 10.63 -6.00 -1.24
C ARG A 26 10.38 -7.15 -0.30
N SER A 27 11.28 -8.13 -0.32
CA SER A 27 11.27 -9.28 0.58
C SER A 27 12.69 -9.56 1.03
N VAL A 28 12.86 -9.91 2.29
CA VAL A 28 14.17 -10.28 2.85
C VAL A 28 14.31 -11.80 2.76
N VAL A 29 15.02 -12.25 1.73
CA VAL A 29 15.24 -13.68 1.46
C VAL A 29 16.72 -13.90 1.12
N GLY A 30 17.38 -14.80 1.84
CA GLY A 30 18.70 -15.29 1.50
C GLY A 30 18.60 -16.64 0.76
N ALA A 31 19.38 -16.82 -0.28
CA ALA A 31 19.49 -18.10 -0.98
C ALA A 31 20.96 -18.47 -1.15
N ASN A 32 21.32 -19.66 -0.70
CA ASN A 32 22.65 -20.25 -0.87
C ASN A 32 22.56 -21.49 -1.76
N PHE A 33 23.57 -21.71 -2.57
CA PHE A 33 23.69 -22.88 -3.41
C PHE A 33 24.91 -23.68 -2.97
N SER A 34 24.73 -24.98 -2.82
CA SER A 34 25.85 -25.88 -2.56
C SER A 34 26.77 -25.90 -3.79
N PRO A 35 28.09 -25.61 -3.65
CA PRO A 35 29.02 -25.70 -4.78
C PRO A 35 29.28 -27.13 -5.25
N PHE A 36 28.92 -28.12 -4.44
CA PHE A 36 29.17 -29.54 -4.73
C PHE A 36 27.95 -30.23 -5.36
N THR A 37 26.72 -29.89 -4.94
CA THR A 37 25.52 -30.58 -5.35
C THR A 37 24.56 -29.70 -6.15
N GLY A 38 24.81 -28.38 -6.19
CA GLY A 38 23.88 -27.42 -6.80
C GLY A 38 22.55 -27.22 -6.01
N GLN A 39 22.39 -27.89 -4.88
CA GLN A 39 21.19 -27.77 -4.06
C GLN A 39 21.03 -26.35 -3.52
N ARG A 40 19.81 -25.84 -3.59
CA ARG A 40 19.41 -24.52 -3.10
C ARG A 40 18.86 -24.62 -1.68
N GLN A 41 19.40 -23.80 -0.79
CA GLN A 41 18.85 -23.58 0.54
C GLN A 41 18.34 -22.14 0.63
N VAL A 42 17.14 -21.95 1.16
CA VAL A 42 16.47 -20.64 1.22
C VAL A 42 16.12 -20.32 2.66
N TYR A 43 16.49 -19.12 3.08
CA TYR A 43 16.10 -18.53 4.35
C TYR A 43 15.21 -17.30 4.07
N ALA A 44 13.95 -17.34 4.50
CA ALA A 44 13.03 -16.23 4.38
C ALA A 44 12.81 -15.58 5.75
N TRP A 45 13.02 -14.27 5.83
CA TRP A 45 12.69 -13.46 6.99
C TRP A 45 11.37 -12.73 6.78
N PRO A 46 10.68 -12.30 7.85
CA PRO A 46 9.36 -11.66 7.74
C PRO A 46 9.37 -10.23 7.17
N GLY A 47 10.55 -9.69 6.86
CA GLY A 47 10.68 -8.34 6.28
C GLY A 47 10.11 -8.26 4.87
N GLN A 48 8.94 -7.66 4.75
CA GLN A 48 8.25 -7.45 3.47
C GLN A 48 7.59 -6.07 3.46
N TRP A 49 7.72 -5.32 2.34
CA TRP A 49 7.13 -4.00 2.21
C TRP A 49 6.99 -3.56 0.77
N TRP A 50 6.22 -2.50 0.57
CA TRP A 50 6.07 -1.82 -0.70
C TRP A 50 7.02 -0.61 -0.79
N GLU A 51 7.64 -0.44 -1.95
CA GLU A 51 8.30 0.78 -2.37
C GLU A 51 7.59 1.32 -3.60
N VAL A 52 7.51 2.64 -3.70
CA VAL A 52 6.76 3.31 -4.75
C VAL A 52 7.59 4.45 -5.30
N GLN A 53 7.60 4.59 -6.62
CA GLN A 53 8.12 5.76 -7.30
C GLN A 53 6.99 6.45 -8.05
N VAL A 54 6.81 7.72 -7.78
CA VAL A 54 5.74 8.55 -8.34
C VAL A 54 6.36 9.65 -9.17
N SER A 55 5.81 9.85 -10.37
CA SER A 55 6.11 11.00 -11.21
C SER A 55 4.82 11.76 -11.49
N LEU A 56 4.89 13.08 -11.36
CA LEU A 56 3.81 14.00 -11.68
C LEU A 56 3.94 14.53 -13.10
N PRO A 57 2.85 14.89 -13.76
CA PRO A 57 2.95 15.59 -15.05
C PRO A 57 3.54 16.99 -14.84
N PRO A 58 4.16 17.57 -15.88
CA PRO A 58 4.56 18.98 -15.85
C PRO A 58 3.36 19.87 -15.54
N MET A 59 3.52 20.83 -14.63
CA MET A 59 2.42 21.66 -14.14
C MET A 59 2.84 23.10 -13.89
N LYS A 60 1.89 24.03 -13.93
CA LYS A 60 2.12 25.43 -13.58
C LYS A 60 2.16 25.60 -12.06
N SER A 61 2.72 26.73 -11.63
CA SER A 61 2.94 27.08 -10.21
C SER A 61 1.70 26.85 -9.33
N GLU A 62 0.53 27.34 -9.72
CA GLU A 62 -0.71 27.20 -8.93
C GLU A 62 -1.07 25.74 -8.59
N THR A 63 -0.74 24.83 -9.51
CA THR A 63 -0.99 23.39 -9.32
C THR A 63 0.17 22.70 -8.63
N ALA A 64 1.39 23.22 -8.79
CA ALA A 64 2.61 22.66 -8.22
C ALA A 64 2.80 22.99 -6.74
N GLU A 65 2.45 24.21 -6.31
CA GLU A 65 2.67 24.68 -4.94
C GLU A 65 2.03 23.80 -3.85
N PRO A 66 0.79 23.27 -4.02
CA PRO A 66 0.27 22.30 -3.06
C PRO A 66 1.13 21.05 -2.92
N TRP A 67 1.76 20.57 -4.01
CA TRP A 67 2.67 19.43 -3.98
C TRP A 67 4.01 19.77 -3.33
N VAL A 68 4.55 20.96 -3.61
CA VAL A 68 5.76 21.46 -2.95
C VAL A 68 5.52 21.57 -1.45
N ALA A 69 4.39 22.16 -1.04
CA ALA A 69 4.00 22.28 0.37
C ALA A 69 3.82 20.89 1.03
N PHE A 70 3.20 19.95 0.32
CA PHE A 70 3.03 18.57 0.79
C PHE A 70 4.39 17.88 1.03
N LEU A 71 5.29 17.90 0.03
CA LEU A 71 6.62 17.29 0.15
C LEU A 71 7.47 17.95 1.23
N THR A 72 7.42 19.29 1.31
CA THR A 72 8.12 20.05 2.36
C THR A 72 7.54 19.73 3.73
N GLY A 73 6.21 19.63 3.86
CA GLY A 73 5.51 19.31 5.09
C GLY A 73 5.81 17.91 5.63
N LEU A 74 6.26 16.98 4.78
CA LEU A 74 6.70 15.65 5.22
C LEU A 74 8.06 15.70 5.95
N ASN A 75 8.85 16.78 5.78
CA ASN A 75 10.15 16.92 6.42
C ASN A 75 11.05 15.67 6.23
N GLY A 76 11.24 15.25 5.00
CA GLY A 76 11.96 14.03 4.67
C GLY A 76 11.22 12.77 5.14
N GLN A 77 11.92 11.89 5.82
CA GLN A 77 11.39 10.61 6.30
C GLN A 77 10.59 10.71 7.61
N GLU A 78 10.47 11.90 8.22
CA GLU A 78 9.74 12.09 9.49
C GLU A 78 8.22 11.95 9.29
N GLY A 79 7.69 12.60 8.27
CA GLY A 79 6.26 12.64 8.00
C GLY A 79 5.78 11.42 7.24
N THR A 80 4.52 11.08 7.47
CA THR A 80 3.86 9.97 6.78
C THR A 80 2.66 10.47 5.98
N PHE A 81 2.25 9.70 4.99
CA PHE A 81 1.09 10.00 4.15
C PHE A 81 0.39 8.73 3.68
N LEU A 82 -0.85 8.87 3.27
CA LEU A 82 -1.65 7.76 2.76
C LEU A 82 -1.51 7.66 1.24
N LEU A 83 -1.04 6.52 0.76
CA LEU A 83 -0.88 6.25 -0.68
C LEU A 83 -1.54 4.93 -1.05
N GLY A 84 -2.23 4.93 -2.17
CA GLY A 84 -2.81 3.74 -2.80
C GLY A 84 -2.60 3.74 -4.30
N ASP A 85 -3.05 2.69 -4.96
CA ASP A 85 -2.97 2.58 -6.41
C ASP A 85 -3.98 3.55 -7.06
N SER A 86 -3.48 4.59 -7.72
CA SER A 86 -4.31 5.61 -8.35
C SER A 86 -5.10 5.10 -9.56
N ILE A 87 -4.64 3.99 -10.16
CA ILE A 87 -5.24 3.40 -11.36
C ILE A 87 -6.30 2.36 -10.98
N ARG A 88 -6.00 1.53 -9.96
CA ARG A 88 -6.88 0.47 -9.49
C ARG A 88 -7.53 0.83 -8.16
N LYS A 89 -8.51 1.73 -8.24
CA LYS A 89 -9.27 2.20 -7.08
C LYS A 89 -10.37 1.24 -6.64
N VAL A 90 -10.80 0.35 -7.54
CA VAL A 90 -11.81 -0.68 -7.29
C VAL A 90 -11.23 -2.05 -7.62
N PRO A 91 -11.65 -3.12 -6.93
CA PRO A 91 -11.21 -4.47 -7.26
C PRO A 91 -11.69 -4.89 -8.64
N ARG A 92 -11.01 -5.86 -9.25
CA ARG A 92 -11.47 -6.55 -10.47
C ARG A 92 -12.49 -7.63 -10.15
N GLY A 93 -12.47 -8.12 -8.92
CA GLY A 93 -13.50 -8.99 -8.40
C GLY A 93 -14.81 -8.24 -8.16
N VAL A 94 -15.85 -8.99 -7.82
CA VAL A 94 -17.19 -8.42 -7.58
C VAL A 94 -17.21 -7.54 -6.32
N GLY A 95 -16.39 -7.88 -5.32
CA GLY A 95 -16.14 -7.07 -4.11
C GLY A 95 -17.38 -6.71 -3.30
N THR A 96 -18.43 -7.52 -3.36
CA THR A 96 -19.73 -7.22 -2.75
C THR A 96 -19.82 -7.71 -1.30
N GLY A 97 -20.57 -6.96 -0.49
CA GLY A 97 -20.73 -7.21 0.94
C GLY A 97 -20.04 -6.13 1.79
N THR A 98 -19.92 -6.40 3.05
CA THR A 98 -19.15 -5.60 4.03
C THR A 98 -18.09 -6.48 4.68
N PRO A 99 -16.97 -6.73 3.97
CA PRO A 99 -16.01 -7.72 4.43
C PRO A 99 -15.35 -7.33 5.73
N LEU A 100 -15.25 -8.30 6.63
CA LEU A 100 -14.65 -8.19 7.95
C LEU A 100 -13.61 -9.30 8.14
N VAL A 101 -12.71 -9.08 9.08
CA VAL A 101 -11.80 -10.12 9.57
C VAL A 101 -12.61 -11.10 10.43
N ASN A 102 -12.53 -12.37 10.11
CA ASN A 102 -13.25 -13.43 10.84
C ASN A 102 -12.31 -14.13 11.82
N GLY A 103 -12.38 -13.74 13.08
CA GLY A 103 -11.55 -14.25 14.17
C GLY A 103 -10.24 -13.50 14.37
N GLY A 104 -9.85 -13.36 15.64
CA GLY A 104 -8.57 -12.75 16.03
C GLY A 104 -7.40 -13.74 15.97
N GLY A 105 -6.18 -13.27 16.24
CA GLY A 105 -4.98 -14.11 16.32
C GLY A 105 -4.40 -14.53 14.96
N GLN A 106 -4.88 -13.99 13.86
CA GLN A 106 -4.43 -14.36 12.52
C GLN A 106 -3.02 -13.86 12.21
N SER A 107 -2.25 -14.65 11.48
CA SER A 107 -0.87 -14.34 11.09
C SER A 107 -0.50 -15.04 9.78
N GLY A 108 0.63 -14.65 9.18
CA GLY A 108 1.10 -15.24 7.92
C GLY A 108 0.40 -14.63 6.71
N TYR A 109 0.19 -15.46 5.69
CA TYR A 109 -0.30 -15.02 4.38
C TYR A 109 -1.79 -15.24 4.14
N ASP A 110 -2.45 -15.98 5.03
CA ASP A 110 -3.87 -16.29 4.88
C ASP A 110 -4.68 -15.45 5.86
N LEU A 111 -5.64 -14.71 5.31
CA LEU A 111 -6.58 -13.88 6.05
C LEU A 111 -7.98 -14.48 5.92
N VAL A 112 -8.50 -15.00 7.03
CA VAL A 112 -9.88 -15.51 7.12
C VAL A 112 -10.83 -14.33 7.27
N THR A 113 -11.84 -14.29 6.43
CA THR A 113 -12.76 -13.16 6.32
C THR A 113 -14.21 -13.62 6.24
N ASP A 114 -15.13 -12.75 6.58
CA ASP A 114 -16.57 -12.94 6.41
C ASP A 114 -17.25 -11.64 5.93
N GLY A 115 -18.57 -11.58 6.00
CA GLY A 115 -19.35 -10.41 5.58
C GLY A 115 -19.41 -10.21 4.06
N TRP A 116 -18.89 -11.14 3.25
CA TRP A 116 -19.07 -11.14 1.81
C TRP A 116 -20.50 -11.54 1.42
N THR A 117 -20.92 -11.18 0.21
CA THR A 117 -22.14 -11.79 -0.36
C THR A 117 -21.94 -13.29 -0.47
N ALA A 118 -22.91 -14.06 0.07
CA ALA A 118 -22.82 -15.50 0.15
C ALA A 118 -22.82 -16.19 -1.23
N GLY A 119 -22.01 -17.24 -1.39
CA GLY A 119 -21.95 -18.05 -2.60
C GLY A 119 -21.49 -17.30 -3.85
N GLN A 120 -20.74 -16.22 -3.68
CA GLN A 120 -20.28 -15.39 -4.79
C GLN A 120 -18.93 -15.85 -5.29
N THR A 121 -18.84 -16.17 -6.58
CA THR A 121 -17.58 -16.46 -7.26
C THR A 121 -16.84 -15.19 -7.60
N GLY A 122 -15.51 -15.20 -7.38
CA GLY A 122 -14.63 -14.10 -7.74
C GLY A 122 -14.89 -12.83 -6.94
N ILE A 123 -15.10 -12.93 -5.64
CA ILE A 123 -15.24 -11.74 -4.76
C ILE A 123 -14.03 -10.82 -4.88
N LEU A 124 -12.83 -11.39 -4.97
CA LEU A 124 -11.58 -10.70 -5.31
C LEU A 124 -10.78 -11.54 -6.30
N LYS A 125 -9.99 -10.88 -7.13
CA LYS A 125 -9.11 -11.49 -8.12
C LYS A 125 -7.65 -11.32 -7.73
N ALA A 126 -6.80 -12.27 -8.14
CA ALA A 126 -5.36 -12.15 -7.99
C ALA A 126 -4.85 -10.80 -8.52
N GLY A 127 -4.18 -10.03 -7.67
CA GLY A 127 -3.74 -8.68 -7.97
C GLY A 127 -4.66 -7.56 -7.48
N ASP A 128 -5.82 -7.84 -6.92
CA ASP A 128 -6.66 -6.85 -6.25
C ASP A 128 -6.00 -6.38 -4.95
N TRP A 129 -6.30 -5.16 -4.55
CA TRP A 129 -5.80 -4.57 -3.33
C TRP A 129 -6.84 -4.64 -2.21
N ILE A 130 -6.38 -4.89 -1.00
CA ILE A 130 -7.15 -4.73 0.23
C ILE A 130 -6.39 -3.85 1.21
N GLN A 131 -7.13 -3.19 2.08
CA GLN A 131 -6.57 -2.41 3.18
C GLN A 131 -7.12 -2.93 4.49
N LEU A 132 -6.23 -3.14 5.45
CA LEU A 132 -6.55 -3.37 6.85
C LEU A 132 -6.21 -2.11 7.66
N GLY A 133 -7.03 -1.78 8.65
CA GLY A 133 -6.84 -0.59 9.48
C GLY A 133 -7.20 0.72 8.77
N THR A 134 -7.12 1.82 9.52
CA THR A 134 -7.47 3.16 9.05
C THR A 134 -6.45 4.19 9.55
N GLY A 135 -6.33 5.32 8.87
CA GLY A 135 -5.41 6.39 9.24
C GLY A 135 -3.96 5.89 9.35
N SER A 136 -3.31 6.12 10.49
CA SER A 136 -1.93 5.69 10.75
C SER A 136 -1.74 4.18 10.85
N SER A 137 -2.82 3.42 11.02
CA SER A 137 -2.78 1.95 11.07
C SER A 137 -3.10 1.29 9.73
N SER A 138 -3.28 2.06 8.66
CA SER A 138 -3.60 1.52 7.32
C SER A 138 -2.46 0.64 6.79
N ARG A 139 -2.79 -0.59 6.42
CA ARG A 139 -1.88 -1.58 5.84
C ARG A 139 -2.41 -2.03 4.49
N LEU A 140 -1.55 -1.99 3.49
CA LEU A 140 -1.89 -2.33 2.12
C LEU A 140 -1.42 -3.75 1.79
N HIS A 141 -2.35 -4.59 1.39
CA HIS A 141 -2.06 -5.95 0.97
C HIS A 141 -2.60 -6.21 -0.43
N LYS A 142 -1.93 -7.09 -1.16
CA LYS A 142 -2.36 -7.55 -2.47
C LYS A 142 -2.84 -8.98 -2.36
N VAL A 143 -3.98 -9.28 -2.97
CA VAL A 143 -4.53 -10.63 -3.06
C VAL A 143 -3.74 -11.42 -4.09
N MET A 144 -3.29 -12.63 -3.73
CA MET A 144 -2.40 -13.45 -4.56
C MET A 144 -3.14 -14.48 -5.42
N VAL A 145 -4.33 -14.90 -5.00
CA VAL A 145 -5.14 -15.94 -5.66
C VAL A 145 -6.57 -15.46 -5.72
N ASP A 146 -7.28 -15.82 -6.79
CA ASP A 146 -8.72 -15.55 -6.89
C ASP A 146 -9.45 -16.17 -5.70
N ALA A 147 -10.39 -15.42 -5.13
CA ALA A 147 -11.13 -15.83 -3.95
C ALA A 147 -12.64 -15.85 -4.22
N ASP A 148 -13.29 -16.89 -3.71
CA ASP A 148 -14.73 -17.06 -3.72
C ASP A 148 -15.27 -17.06 -2.30
N SER A 149 -16.53 -16.63 -2.10
CA SER A 149 -17.20 -16.75 -0.82
C SER A 149 -18.04 -18.04 -0.74
N ASN A 150 -18.03 -18.66 0.41
CA ASN A 150 -18.90 -19.82 0.67
C ASN A 150 -20.37 -19.42 0.88
N GLY A 151 -21.24 -20.40 1.09
CA GLY A 151 -22.68 -20.20 1.33
C GLY A 151 -23.03 -19.39 2.59
N SER A 152 -22.04 -19.10 3.45
CA SER A 152 -22.18 -18.25 4.64
C SER A 152 -21.49 -16.90 4.49
N GLY A 153 -20.98 -16.57 3.29
CA GLY A 153 -20.28 -15.31 3.04
C GLY A 153 -18.87 -15.24 3.64
N GLN A 154 -18.23 -16.39 3.87
CA GLN A 154 -16.86 -16.47 4.37
C GLN A 154 -15.88 -16.77 3.22
N ALA A 155 -14.66 -16.28 3.36
CA ALA A 155 -13.58 -16.54 2.42
C ALA A 155 -12.21 -16.47 3.12
N THR A 156 -11.23 -17.22 2.60
CA THR A 156 -9.83 -17.07 2.99
C THR A 156 -9.09 -16.38 1.85
N LEU A 157 -8.45 -15.26 2.13
CA LEU A 157 -7.66 -14.48 1.18
C LEU A 157 -6.18 -14.77 1.39
N THR A 158 -5.48 -15.26 0.36
CA THR A 158 -4.02 -15.33 0.39
C THR A 158 -3.45 -13.97 -0.02
N ILE A 159 -2.71 -13.32 0.86
CA ILE A 159 -2.28 -11.92 0.74
C ILE A 159 -0.75 -11.76 0.76
N TRP A 160 -0.26 -10.67 0.20
CA TRP A 160 1.12 -10.21 0.33
C TRP A 160 1.14 -8.68 0.56
N PRO A 161 1.93 -8.12 1.47
CA PRO A 161 2.79 -8.75 2.48
C PRO A 161 2.02 -9.63 3.48
N ALA A 162 2.74 -10.50 4.20
CA ALA A 162 2.17 -11.24 5.32
C ALA A 162 1.64 -10.29 6.40
N LEU A 163 0.70 -10.77 7.20
CA LEU A 163 0.21 -10.04 8.37
C LEU A 163 1.36 -9.80 9.35
N ARG A 164 1.71 -8.53 9.58
CA ARG A 164 2.79 -8.13 10.52
C ARG A 164 2.29 -8.09 11.95
N SER A 165 1.03 -7.76 12.11
CA SER A 165 0.29 -7.81 13.37
C SER A 165 -1.05 -8.45 13.11
N SER A 166 -1.56 -9.19 14.08
CA SER A 166 -2.88 -9.78 13.97
C SER A 166 -3.95 -8.69 13.93
N PRO A 167 -4.79 -8.63 12.88
CA PRO A 167 -5.95 -7.76 12.91
C PRO A 167 -6.93 -8.23 14.00
N SER A 168 -7.69 -7.29 14.54
CA SER A 168 -8.76 -7.61 15.49
C SER A 168 -9.89 -8.37 14.78
N ASP A 169 -10.58 -9.22 15.53
CA ASP A 169 -11.83 -9.79 15.05
C ASP A 169 -12.83 -8.68 14.65
N ASN A 170 -13.59 -8.90 13.61
CA ASN A 170 -14.51 -7.93 13.01
C ASN A 170 -13.88 -6.61 12.53
N ALA A 171 -12.55 -6.55 12.36
CA ALA A 171 -11.92 -5.40 11.74
C ALA A 171 -12.37 -5.26 10.27
N ALA A 172 -12.76 -4.06 9.87
CA ALA A 172 -13.23 -3.79 8.51
C ALA A 172 -12.11 -3.96 7.49
N ILE A 173 -12.44 -4.59 6.37
CA ILE A 173 -11.55 -4.75 5.22
C ILE A 173 -12.02 -3.78 4.13
N THR A 174 -11.18 -2.82 3.79
CA THR A 174 -11.47 -1.88 2.70
C THR A 174 -10.98 -2.47 1.39
N VAL A 175 -11.85 -2.53 0.39
CA VAL A 175 -11.54 -3.04 -0.96
C VAL A 175 -11.57 -1.96 -2.03
N ASN A 176 -12.14 -0.79 -1.74
CA ASN A 176 -12.21 0.35 -2.64
C ASN A 176 -11.31 1.49 -2.15
N ASN A 177 -10.61 2.17 -3.06
CA ASN A 177 -9.69 3.28 -2.73
C ASN A 177 -8.70 2.92 -1.61
N THR A 178 -8.18 1.71 -1.64
CA THR A 178 -7.27 1.15 -0.65
C THR A 178 -6.01 1.98 -0.52
N LYS A 179 -5.54 2.18 0.71
CA LYS A 179 -4.35 2.98 1.02
C LYS A 179 -3.51 2.27 2.08
N GLY A 180 -2.20 2.50 2.01
CA GLY A 180 -1.25 2.18 3.07
C GLY A 180 -0.57 3.44 3.57
N VAL A 181 0.16 3.33 4.67
CA VAL A 181 0.97 4.42 5.22
C VAL A 181 2.36 4.35 4.61
N PHE A 182 2.80 5.47 4.05
CA PHE A 182 4.11 5.61 3.43
C PHE A 182 4.86 6.81 4.03
N ALA A 183 6.19 6.75 3.98
CA ALA A 183 7.09 7.87 4.20
C ALA A 183 7.97 8.06 2.96
N LEU A 184 8.59 9.21 2.80
CA LEU A 184 9.58 9.40 1.73
C LEU A 184 10.73 8.41 1.87
N ALA A 185 11.27 7.94 0.77
CA ALA A 185 12.39 6.99 0.77
C ALA A 185 13.72 7.62 1.19
N GLY A 186 13.82 8.95 1.14
CA GLY A 186 15.00 9.73 1.53
C GLY A 186 14.62 11.05 2.18
N ASN A 187 15.62 11.74 2.73
CA ASN A 187 15.45 13.04 3.38
C ASN A 187 15.53 14.21 2.39
N GLU A 188 15.85 13.94 1.14
CA GLU A 188 15.94 14.93 0.09
C GLU A 188 14.72 14.81 -0.83
N SER A 189 14.09 15.93 -1.09
CA SER A 189 13.05 16.09 -2.10
C SER A 189 13.31 17.37 -2.86
N GLY A 190 13.20 17.32 -4.17
CA GLY A 190 13.47 18.45 -5.03
C GLY A 190 12.42 18.58 -6.11
N TRP A 191 12.39 19.75 -6.71
CA TRP A 191 11.58 20.05 -7.89
C TRP A 191 12.37 20.93 -8.83
N ASP A 192 12.14 20.78 -10.12
CA ASP A 192 12.73 21.59 -11.15
C ASP A 192 11.69 22.60 -11.66
N VAL A 193 12.14 23.82 -11.95
CA VAL A 193 11.31 24.87 -12.56
C VAL A 193 12.04 25.40 -13.77
N ASP A 194 11.42 25.32 -14.93
CA ASP A 194 11.97 25.87 -16.16
C ASP A 194 11.69 27.38 -16.33
N SER A 195 12.28 27.99 -17.37
CA SER A 195 12.05 29.40 -17.71
C SER A 195 10.61 29.74 -18.09
N SER A 196 9.82 28.73 -18.44
CA SER A 196 8.38 28.83 -18.74
C SER A 196 7.50 28.66 -17.49
N LYS A 197 8.10 28.59 -16.30
CA LYS A 197 7.43 28.36 -15.01
C LYS A 197 6.68 27.03 -14.95
N ILE A 198 7.22 26.02 -15.60
CA ILE A 198 6.72 24.66 -15.55
C ILE A 198 7.50 23.88 -14.49
N TYR A 199 6.79 23.23 -13.58
CA TYR A 199 7.33 22.43 -12.50
C TYR A 199 7.36 20.96 -12.89
N GLY A 200 8.50 20.31 -12.64
CA GLY A 200 8.67 18.87 -12.67
C GLY A 200 8.86 18.32 -11.25
N LEU A 201 8.02 17.39 -10.84
CA LEU A 201 8.10 16.77 -9.52
C LEU A 201 8.05 15.24 -9.63
N SER A 202 8.91 14.61 -8.84
CA SER A 202 8.89 13.17 -8.63
C SER A 202 9.34 12.86 -7.20
N PHE A 203 8.86 11.77 -6.64
CA PHE A 203 9.30 11.32 -5.33
C PHE A 203 9.25 9.80 -5.23
N ALA A 204 10.09 9.26 -4.37
CA ALA A 204 10.09 7.86 -3.99
C ALA A 204 9.59 7.72 -2.55
N ALA A 205 8.84 6.67 -2.29
CA ALA A 205 8.28 6.41 -0.97
C ALA A 205 8.42 4.93 -0.60
N ARG A 206 8.44 4.67 0.69
CA ARG A 206 8.50 3.34 1.27
C ARG A 206 7.36 3.18 2.28
N GLU A 207 6.76 2.00 2.29
CA GLU A 207 5.75 1.64 3.27
C GLU A 207 6.33 1.69 4.69
N VAL A 208 5.59 2.31 5.61
CA VAL A 208 5.97 2.38 7.02
C VAL A 208 5.61 1.07 7.70
N LEU A 209 6.61 0.44 8.28
CA LEU A 209 6.46 -0.80 9.04
C LEU A 209 6.27 -0.46 10.52
N THR A 210 5.07 -0.63 11.04
CA THR A 210 4.75 -0.42 12.47
C THR A 210 4.02 -1.62 13.02
#